data_f54de92b707835b319a13b1ae966a992
#
_entry.id   f54de92b707835b319a13b1ae966a992
#
_cell.length_a   1.000
_cell.length_b   1.000
_cell.length_c   1.000
_cell.angle_alpha   90.00
_cell.angle_beta   90.00
_cell.angle_gamma   90.00
#
_symmetry.space_group_name_H-M   'P 1'
#
loop_
_entity.id
_entity.type
_entity.pdbx_description
1 polymer ?
#
loop_
_entity_poly.entity_id
_entity_poly.type
_entity_poly.pdbx_seq_one_letter_code
_entity_poly.pdbx_strand_id
1 'polypeptide(L)'
;MALQSLALRFLLVLASLQSAHGQEELFNIQIVPQGTEVCQRPLWDSTLQLAPDQVNYKKNEEVKLSCPEGFQPSFTHVKCSSEVQSFTGGKPVYREVWTGRNSQGAWVRIRSSVECSEVLQVDPETFEISSTSIKLKWTCRFPDACQGMRAMCRLAAPSSPPCEAEEVNGEQMLHGQEGTFTCSPLQPFTEYSVTIGLPPNTTLFSWLFTTEETVPDKPEQLWLDPDRGSLRWSSLPSCNGEIIGYQLSITARNAGDSSVLETERLRLDGSVTEHRLPEHSPGSSYAVTIQGLTAAGAGAALMREFHGNSSSDTPRPQAISCRSVRDIAPAQGTAVLPLRPIARGSEAAREHQLIVAATHNGSLIESICSGQPRLSNASVYLAAVLNLTAPTDFVLGDGSRGQGEHNAALRPGRDYTALLRLVRLGPQAEKFTCVCYSFSVEQTAGHWHGIVIGLVVLLVVLLVAAVILWLVLSRKRKYLPNKTKEDN
;
A
#
# COMPACT_ATOMS: atom_id res chain seq x y z
N MET A 1 -19.67 -36.22 6.15
CA MET A 1 -19.34 -35.72 4.80
C MET A 1 -17.87 -35.91 4.39
N ALA A 2 -16.92 -36.11 5.31
CA ALA A 2 -15.51 -36.36 4.94
C ALA A 2 -15.20 -37.77 4.44
N LEU A 3 -15.94 -38.78 4.88
CA LEU A 3 -15.74 -40.20 4.48
C LEU A 3 -16.20 -40.51 3.05
N GLN A 4 -17.21 -39.82 2.53
CA GLN A 4 -17.69 -40.01 1.15
C GLN A 4 -16.76 -39.42 0.07
N SER A 5 -15.99 -38.38 0.43
CA SER A 5 -15.01 -37.77 -0.48
C SER A 5 -13.75 -38.63 -0.66
N LEU A 6 -13.35 -39.41 0.37
CA LEU A 6 -12.22 -40.32 0.28
C LEU A 6 -12.51 -41.56 -0.57
N ALA A 7 -13.74 -42.11 -0.46
CA ALA A 7 -14.16 -43.28 -1.23
C ALA A 7 -14.24 -42.98 -2.74
N LEU A 8 -14.69 -41.77 -3.10
CA LEU A 8 -14.79 -41.36 -4.51
C LEU A 8 -13.40 -41.15 -5.14
N ARG A 9 -12.44 -40.64 -4.37
CA ARG A 9 -11.05 -40.50 -4.86
C ARG A 9 -10.34 -41.83 -5.01
N PHE A 10 -10.63 -42.82 -4.14
CA PHE A 10 -10.07 -44.17 -4.24
C PHE A 10 -10.65 -44.92 -5.46
N LEU A 11 -11.92 -44.75 -5.77
CA LEU A 11 -12.56 -45.36 -6.96
C LEU A 11 -12.04 -44.75 -8.27
N LEU A 12 -11.70 -43.47 -8.31
CA LEU A 12 -11.11 -42.83 -9.51
C LEU A 12 -9.67 -43.28 -9.75
N VAL A 13 -8.89 -43.54 -8.69
CA VAL A 13 -7.53 -44.09 -8.82
C VAL A 13 -7.55 -45.56 -9.24
N LEU A 14 -8.51 -46.36 -8.76
CA LEU A 14 -8.69 -47.76 -9.21
C LEU A 14 -9.18 -47.85 -10.66
N ALA A 15 -10.03 -46.95 -11.11
CA ALA A 15 -10.46 -46.89 -12.51
C ALA A 15 -9.33 -46.54 -13.47
N SER A 16 -8.37 -45.69 -13.06
CA SER A 16 -7.19 -45.36 -13.86
C SER A 16 -6.14 -46.49 -13.91
N LEU A 17 -6.11 -47.39 -12.92
CA LEU A 17 -5.25 -48.57 -12.92
C LEU A 17 -5.80 -49.74 -13.73
N GLN A 18 -7.11 -49.81 -13.96
CA GLN A 18 -7.73 -50.85 -14.83
C GLN A 18 -7.71 -50.55 -16.31
N SER A 19 -7.50 -49.27 -16.71
CA SER A 19 -7.31 -48.93 -18.11
C SER A 19 -5.92 -49.16 -18.68
N ALA A 20 -4.97 -49.57 -17.84
CA ALA A 20 -3.57 -49.84 -18.22
C ALA A 20 -3.30 -51.31 -18.58
N HIS A 21 -4.32 -52.19 -18.55
CA HIS A 21 -4.18 -53.56 -18.95
C HIS A 21 -5.13 -53.88 -20.12
N GLY A 22 -4.60 -53.83 -21.31
CA GLY A 22 -5.29 -54.45 -22.45
C GLY A 22 -5.19 -53.68 -23.75
N GLN A 23 -4.03 -53.60 -24.33
CA GLN A 23 -3.84 -53.69 -25.78
C GLN A 23 -2.39 -54.15 -26.05
N GLU A 24 -2.20 -55.45 -26.02
CA GLU A 24 -1.14 -56.05 -26.82
C GLU A 24 -1.57 -55.89 -28.29
N GLU A 25 -1.16 -54.80 -28.93
CA GLU A 25 -1.10 -54.80 -30.40
C GLU A 25 0.06 -55.71 -30.79
N LEU A 26 -0.33 -56.82 -31.45
CA LEU A 26 0.57 -57.64 -32.17
C LEU A 26 1.31 -56.79 -33.21
N PHE A 27 2.54 -56.36 -32.82
CA PHE A 27 3.47 -55.84 -33.79
C PHE A 27 3.79 -56.97 -34.79
N ASN A 28 3.20 -56.88 -35.98
CA ASN A 28 3.62 -57.63 -37.13
C ASN A 28 5.05 -57.21 -37.46
N ILE A 29 6.02 -57.91 -36.89
CA ILE A 29 7.45 -57.78 -37.27
C ILE A 29 7.55 -58.31 -38.70
N GLN A 30 7.38 -57.41 -39.69
CA GLN A 30 7.87 -57.69 -41.03
C GLN A 30 9.40 -57.83 -40.94
N ILE A 31 9.85 -59.05 -41.07
CA ILE A 31 11.29 -59.38 -41.23
C ILE A 31 11.69 -58.75 -42.56
N VAL A 32 12.32 -57.58 -42.52
CA VAL A 32 12.94 -56.92 -43.65
C VAL A 32 14.21 -57.71 -43.98
N PRO A 33 14.44 -58.12 -45.24
CA PRO A 33 15.60 -58.88 -45.63
C PRO A 33 16.90 -58.14 -45.27
N GLN A 34 17.84 -58.84 -44.72
CA GLN A 34 19.20 -58.34 -44.42
C GLN A 34 19.80 -57.72 -45.73
N GLY A 35 19.95 -56.38 -45.75
CA GLY A 35 20.64 -55.72 -46.81
C GLY A 35 20.16 -54.32 -47.24
N THR A 36 19.06 -53.82 -46.73
CA THR A 36 18.64 -52.47 -47.07
C THR A 36 19.08 -51.48 -45.99
N GLU A 37 20.11 -50.68 -46.34
CA GLU A 37 20.61 -49.56 -45.53
C GLU A 37 19.60 -48.40 -45.54
N VAL A 38 18.44 -48.60 -44.89
CA VAL A 38 17.36 -47.63 -44.78
C VAL A 38 16.93 -47.47 -43.33
N CYS A 39 16.69 -46.26 -42.88
CA CYS A 39 16.06 -45.97 -41.58
C CYS A 39 14.54 -45.81 -41.78
N GLN A 40 13.80 -46.37 -40.86
CA GLN A 40 12.36 -46.07 -40.77
C GLN A 40 12.12 -44.63 -40.26
N ARG A 41 10.94 -44.08 -40.65
CA ARG A 41 10.52 -42.78 -40.10
C ARG A 41 10.57 -42.81 -38.57
N PRO A 42 11.27 -41.85 -37.96
CA PRO A 42 11.38 -41.80 -36.52
C PRO A 42 10.02 -41.42 -35.90
N LEU A 43 9.68 -42.04 -34.77
CA LEU A 43 8.52 -41.70 -33.97
C LEU A 43 8.88 -40.55 -32.99
N TRP A 44 9.01 -39.35 -33.54
CA TRP A 44 9.28 -38.14 -32.82
C TRP A 44 8.00 -37.34 -32.58
N ASP A 45 8.10 -36.08 -32.14
CA ASP A 45 6.99 -35.18 -31.96
C ASP A 45 6.06 -35.14 -33.18
N SER A 46 4.79 -35.32 -32.96
CA SER A 46 3.74 -35.37 -34.02
C SER A 46 3.57 -34.05 -34.77
N THR A 47 3.98 -32.93 -34.18
CA THR A 47 3.94 -31.59 -34.78
C THR A 47 5.11 -31.31 -35.70
N LEU A 48 6.15 -32.19 -35.65
CA LEU A 48 7.37 -32.05 -36.44
C LEU A 48 7.11 -32.42 -37.88
N GLN A 49 7.47 -31.54 -38.80
CA GLN A 49 7.37 -31.75 -40.24
C GLN A 49 8.75 -32.17 -40.77
N LEU A 50 8.76 -33.25 -41.54
CA LEU A 50 9.93 -33.80 -42.19
C LEU A 50 9.91 -33.48 -43.70
N ALA A 51 11.03 -33.04 -44.24
CA ALA A 51 11.16 -32.79 -45.68
C ALA A 51 12.44 -33.43 -46.23
N PRO A 52 12.36 -34.48 -47.09
CA PRO A 52 11.13 -35.10 -47.61
C PRO A 52 10.41 -35.92 -46.54
N ASP A 53 9.05 -36.01 -46.65
CA ASP A 53 8.24 -36.84 -45.79
C ASP A 53 8.08 -38.24 -46.39
N GLN A 54 8.75 -39.23 -45.82
CA GLN A 54 8.82 -40.60 -46.35
C GLN A 54 8.69 -41.60 -45.20
N VAL A 55 8.27 -42.83 -45.55
CA VAL A 55 8.22 -43.93 -44.55
C VAL A 55 9.59 -44.49 -44.29
N ASN A 56 10.50 -44.52 -45.30
CA ASN A 56 11.83 -45.04 -45.25
C ASN A 56 12.84 -44.07 -45.89
N TYR A 57 13.98 -43.86 -45.25
CA TYR A 57 15.04 -42.99 -45.68
C TYR A 57 16.32 -43.76 -45.94
N LYS A 58 16.99 -43.42 -47.04
CA LYS A 58 18.27 -44.07 -47.42
C LYS A 58 19.39 -43.63 -46.47
N LYS A 59 20.38 -44.47 -46.33
CA LYS A 59 21.60 -44.13 -45.56
C LYS A 59 22.24 -42.86 -46.13
N ASN A 60 22.60 -41.94 -45.18
CA ASN A 60 23.12 -40.60 -45.46
C ASN A 60 22.13 -39.63 -46.14
N GLU A 61 20.90 -39.98 -46.30
CA GLU A 61 19.87 -39.05 -46.76
C GLU A 61 19.61 -37.99 -45.68
N GLU A 62 19.71 -36.73 -46.09
CA GLU A 62 19.47 -35.61 -45.23
C GLU A 62 17.99 -35.24 -45.26
N VAL A 63 17.40 -35.03 -44.06
CA VAL A 63 16.01 -34.65 -43.87
C VAL A 63 16.00 -33.33 -43.12
N LYS A 64 15.34 -32.35 -43.68
CA LYS A 64 15.09 -31.09 -43.02
C LYS A 64 13.90 -31.20 -42.06
N LEU A 65 14.05 -30.75 -40.83
CA LEU A 65 13.00 -30.70 -39.85
C LEU A 65 12.49 -29.27 -39.70
N SER A 66 11.19 -29.11 -39.58
CA SER A 66 10.55 -27.83 -39.25
C SER A 66 9.41 -28.02 -38.26
N CYS A 67 9.10 -26.97 -37.53
CA CYS A 67 8.05 -26.88 -36.53
C CYS A 67 6.98 -25.85 -36.98
N PRO A 68 5.82 -25.82 -36.33
CA PRO A 68 4.88 -24.72 -36.45
C PRO A 68 5.50 -23.36 -36.08
N GLU A 69 4.84 -22.28 -36.47
CA GLU A 69 5.28 -20.92 -36.14
C GLU A 69 5.47 -20.75 -34.61
N GLY A 70 6.55 -20.09 -34.21
CA GLY A 70 6.92 -19.90 -32.82
C GLY A 70 7.67 -21.06 -32.16
N PHE A 71 7.82 -22.18 -32.86
CA PHE A 71 8.54 -23.35 -32.38
C PHE A 71 9.74 -23.67 -33.26
N GLN A 72 10.74 -24.28 -32.68
CA GLN A 72 11.94 -24.75 -33.41
C GLN A 72 12.34 -26.15 -32.97
N PRO A 73 12.75 -27.03 -33.93
CA PRO A 73 13.24 -28.36 -33.57
C PRO A 73 14.63 -28.29 -32.97
N SER A 74 14.92 -29.18 -32.03
CA SER A 74 16.27 -29.30 -31.44
C SER A 74 17.38 -29.59 -32.47
N PHE A 75 17.03 -30.13 -33.66
CA PHE A 75 17.88 -30.29 -34.81
C PHE A 75 17.12 -29.91 -36.08
N THR A 76 17.69 -29.01 -36.89
CA THR A 76 17.06 -28.57 -38.14
C THR A 76 17.32 -29.51 -39.31
N HIS A 77 18.42 -30.27 -39.24
CA HIS A 77 18.81 -31.26 -40.24
C HIS A 77 19.20 -32.54 -39.54
N VAL A 78 18.64 -33.64 -40.01
CA VAL A 78 18.96 -34.99 -39.52
C VAL A 78 19.26 -35.92 -40.69
N LYS A 79 19.94 -36.99 -40.43
CA LYS A 79 20.19 -38.01 -41.47
C LYS A 79 20.17 -39.43 -40.91
N CYS A 80 19.75 -40.35 -41.73
CA CYS A 80 19.84 -41.78 -41.48
C CYS A 80 21.34 -42.19 -41.43
N SER A 81 21.74 -42.92 -40.41
CA SER A 81 23.09 -43.45 -40.25
C SER A 81 23.05 -44.85 -39.66
N SER A 82 24.13 -45.55 -39.72
CA SER A 82 24.25 -46.90 -39.15
C SER A 82 25.45 -46.96 -38.13
N GLU A 83 25.20 -47.68 -37.07
CA GLU A 83 26.18 -47.88 -35.99
C GLU A 83 26.39 -49.37 -35.76
N VAL A 84 27.61 -49.80 -35.47
CA VAL A 84 27.90 -51.20 -35.15
C VAL A 84 27.30 -51.53 -33.79
N GLN A 85 26.35 -52.42 -33.78
CA GLN A 85 25.65 -52.85 -32.56
C GLN A 85 26.39 -54.00 -31.87
N SER A 86 26.87 -54.99 -32.65
CA SER A 86 27.53 -56.18 -32.16
C SER A 86 28.39 -56.82 -33.26
N PHE A 87 29.15 -57.83 -32.89
CA PHE A 87 29.88 -58.68 -33.83
C PHE A 87 29.33 -60.10 -33.71
N THR A 88 28.93 -60.68 -34.82
CA THR A 88 28.50 -62.07 -34.90
C THR A 88 29.30 -62.82 -35.94
N GLY A 89 30.02 -63.89 -35.53
CA GLY A 89 30.92 -64.63 -36.43
C GLY A 89 32.02 -63.79 -37.07
N GLY A 90 32.53 -62.77 -36.37
CA GLY A 90 33.54 -61.81 -36.84
C GLY A 90 33.03 -60.75 -37.82
N LYS A 91 31.74 -60.71 -38.13
CA LYS A 91 31.15 -59.68 -38.98
C LYS A 91 30.38 -58.65 -38.11
N PRO A 92 30.50 -57.35 -38.40
CA PRO A 92 29.76 -56.32 -37.68
C PRO A 92 28.26 -56.38 -38.04
N VAL A 93 27.41 -56.35 -36.99
CA VAL A 93 25.96 -56.19 -37.13
C VAL A 93 25.66 -54.72 -36.90
N TYR A 94 25.02 -54.08 -37.86
CA TYR A 94 24.69 -52.67 -37.81
C TYR A 94 23.25 -52.48 -37.35
N ARG A 95 23.01 -51.39 -36.60
CA ARG A 95 21.66 -50.88 -36.36
C ARG A 95 21.50 -49.49 -36.95
N GLU A 96 20.30 -49.18 -37.31
CA GLU A 96 19.91 -47.86 -37.79
C GLU A 96 19.92 -46.86 -36.65
N VAL A 97 20.45 -45.67 -36.90
CA VAL A 97 20.45 -44.57 -35.97
C VAL A 97 20.24 -43.25 -36.70
N TRP A 98 19.60 -42.33 -36.04
CA TRP A 98 19.46 -40.98 -36.55
C TRP A 98 20.55 -40.09 -35.95
N THR A 99 21.15 -39.25 -36.79
CA THR A 99 22.14 -38.25 -36.40
C THR A 99 21.61 -36.87 -36.77
N GLY A 100 21.78 -35.92 -35.88
CA GLY A 100 21.37 -34.51 -36.07
C GLY A 100 22.60 -33.61 -36.22
N ARG A 101 22.47 -32.56 -37.00
CA ARG A 101 23.54 -31.57 -37.20
C ARG A 101 23.45 -30.54 -36.05
N ASN A 102 24.50 -30.48 -35.24
CA ASN A 102 24.58 -29.52 -34.14
C ASN A 102 24.91 -28.10 -34.65
N SER A 103 24.89 -27.10 -33.75
CA SER A 103 25.19 -25.70 -34.04
C SER A 103 26.63 -25.46 -34.58
N GLN A 104 27.57 -26.40 -34.31
CA GLN A 104 28.95 -26.38 -34.82
C GLN A 104 29.06 -27.05 -36.20
N GLY A 105 27.98 -27.54 -36.78
CA GLY A 105 27.93 -28.22 -38.05
C GLY A 105 28.31 -29.70 -38.02
N ALA A 106 28.61 -30.25 -36.83
CA ALA A 106 28.97 -31.66 -36.66
C ALA A 106 27.73 -32.55 -36.55
N TRP A 107 27.81 -33.76 -37.11
CA TRP A 107 26.78 -34.77 -36.99
C TRP A 107 26.94 -35.53 -35.67
N VAL A 108 25.94 -35.43 -34.80
CA VAL A 108 25.87 -36.09 -33.49
C VAL A 108 24.71 -37.07 -33.44
N ARG A 109 24.86 -38.17 -32.72
CA ARG A 109 23.81 -39.17 -32.57
C ARG A 109 22.65 -38.61 -31.76
N ILE A 110 21.42 -38.74 -32.24
CA ILE A 110 20.22 -38.45 -31.54
C ILE A 110 19.88 -39.62 -30.61
N ARG A 111 19.86 -39.39 -29.31
CA ARG A 111 19.58 -40.41 -28.27
C ARG A 111 18.17 -40.36 -27.73
N SER A 112 17.48 -39.22 -27.88
CA SER A 112 16.11 -38.97 -27.48
C SER A 112 15.25 -38.56 -28.69
N SER A 113 13.96 -38.34 -28.50
CA SER A 113 13.11 -37.76 -29.55
C SER A 113 13.56 -36.33 -29.89
N VAL A 114 13.29 -35.92 -31.14
CA VAL A 114 13.37 -34.53 -31.54
C VAL A 114 11.99 -33.90 -31.30
N GLU A 115 11.95 -32.82 -30.60
CA GLU A 115 10.72 -32.14 -30.20
C GLU A 115 10.73 -30.70 -30.73
N CYS A 116 9.54 -30.17 -30.98
CA CYS A 116 9.32 -28.76 -31.28
C CYS A 116 9.25 -27.99 -29.97
N SER A 117 10.28 -27.20 -29.68
CA SER A 117 10.34 -26.36 -28.48
C SER A 117 10.03 -24.91 -28.81
N GLU A 118 9.32 -24.22 -27.92
CA GLU A 118 9.06 -22.78 -28.05
C GLU A 118 10.36 -22.00 -28.21
N VAL A 119 10.39 -21.06 -29.15
CA VAL A 119 11.52 -20.17 -29.41
C VAL A 119 11.71 -19.20 -28.25
N LEU A 120 10.60 -18.63 -27.77
CA LEU A 120 10.56 -17.69 -26.68
C LEU A 120 9.85 -18.30 -25.48
N GLN A 121 10.46 -18.21 -24.33
CA GLN A 121 9.83 -18.54 -23.05
C GLN A 121 9.63 -17.26 -22.25
N VAL A 122 8.38 -17.01 -21.83
CA VAL A 122 8.01 -15.96 -20.89
C VAL A 122 7.42 -16.65 -19.67
N ASP A 123 8.00 -16.40 -18.50
CA ASP A 123 7.58 -17.05 -17.26
C ASP A 123 6.51 -16.20 -16.55
N PRO A 124 5.27 -16.71 -16.45
CA PRO A 124 4.18 -15.99 -15.78
C PRO A 124 4.44 -15.66 -14.30
N GLU A 125 5.25 -16.48 -13.61
CA GLU A 125 5.59 -16.24 -12.20
C GLU A 125 6.50 -15.02 -12.01
N THR A 126 7.09 -14.50 -13.10
CA THR A 126 7.96 -13.32 -13.07
C THR A 126 7.25 -12.02 -13.47
N PHE A 127 5.93 -12.04 -13.68
CA PHE A 127 5.18 -10.85 -14.02
C PHE A 127 5.12 -9.90 -12.82
N GLU A 128 5.63 -8.70 -13.02
CA GLU A 128 5.51 -7.61 -12.07
C GLU A 128 4.55 -6.57 -12.67
N ILE A 129 3.34 -6.52 -12.11
CA ILE A 129 2.32 -5.57 -12.53
C ILE A 129 2.18 -4.52 -11.43
N SER A 130 2.14 -3.26 -11.81
CA SER A 130 1.84 -2.15 -10.92
C SER A 130 0.75 -1.28 -11.54
N SER A 131 0.34 -0.23 -10.85
CA SER A 131 -0.62 0.74 -11.40
C SER A 131 -0.09 1.55 -12.59
N THR A 132 1.22 1.57 -12.82
CA THR A 132 1.87 2.41 -13.85
C THR A 132 2.84 1.67 -14.74
N SER A 133 3.05 0.38 -14.54
CA SER A 133 4.00 -0.41 -15.34
C SER A 133 3.68 -1.89 -15.33
N ILE A 134 4.06 -2.56 -16.42
CA ILE A 134 4.05 -4.00 -16.58
C ILE A 134 5.46 -4.42 -16.93
N LYS A 135 6.01 -5.37 -16.18
CA LYS A 135 7.32 -5.96 -16.44
C LYS A 135 7.19 -7.46 -16.60
N LEU A 136 7.92 -8.01 -17.55
CA LEU A 136 8.03 -9.45 -17.76
C LEU A 136 9.47 -9.84 -18.10
N LYS A 137 9.87 -11.03 -17.70
CA LYS A 137 11.17 -11.64 -18.07
C LYS A 137 10.95 -12.59 -19.21
N TRP A 138 11.85 -12.55 -20.16
CA TRP A 138 11.83 -13.40 -21.34
C TRP A 138 13.18 -14.09 -21.52
N THR A 139 13.14 -15.30 -22.07
CA THR A 139 14.31 -16.10 -22.40
C THR A 139 14.14 -16.69 -23.79
N CYS A 140 15.14 -16.51 -24.64
CA CYS A 140 15.20 -17.13 -25.96
C CYS A 140 15.98 -18.44 -25.89
N ARG A 141 15.35 -19.53 -26.32
CA ARG A 141 16.01 -20.85 -26.36
C ARG A 141 16.91 -21.02 -27.56
N PHE A 142 16.65 -20.32 -28.66
CA PHE A 142 17.38 -20.44 -29.91
C PHE A 142 17.89 -19.07 -30.37
N PRO A 143 19.12 -18.67 -30.02
CA PRO A 143 19.63 -17.31 -30.24
C PRO A 143 19.51 -16.82 -31.69
N ASP A 144 19.73 -17.70 -32.64
CA ASP A 144 19.64 -17.36 -34.07
C ASP A 144 18.21 -17.09 -34.52
N ALA A 145 17.21 -17.71 -33.86
CA ALA A 145 15.80 -17.54 -34.18
C ALA A 145 15.19 -16.30 -33.50
N CYS A 146 15.84 -15.73 -32.50
CA CYS A 146 15.36 -14.56 -31.77
C CYS A 146 15.93 -13.23 -32.29
N GLN A 147 16.69 -13.26 -33.35
CA GLN A 147 17.24 -12.02 -33.91
C GLN A 147 16.15 -11.10 -34.43
N GLY A 148 16.13 -9.85 -33.96
CA GLY A 148 15.15 -8.87 -34.38
C GLY A 148 13.79 -8.96 -33.69
N MET A 149 13.69 -9.70 -32.57
CA MET A 149 12.47 -9.69 -31.75
C MET A 149 12.08 -8.29 -31.33
N ARG A 150 10.79 -8.01 -31.32
CA ARG A 150 10.20 -6.76 -30.89
C ARG A 150 9.11 -7.01 -29.89
N ALA A 151 9.16 -6.28 -28.78
CA ALA A 151 8.09 -6.24 -27.82
C ALA A 151 7.27 -4.97 -28.02
N MET A 152 5.97 -5.11 -27.99
CA MET A 152 5.00 -4.00 -28.13
C MET A 152 4.03 -4.04 -26.97
N CYS A 153 3.68 -2.86 -26.48
CA CYS A 153 2.64 -2.67 -25.49
C CYS A 153 1.63 -1.68 -26.03
N ARG A 154 0.37 -2.06 -26.05
CA ARG A 154 -0.73 -1.23 -26.59
C ARG A 154 -1.95 -1.31 -25.69
N LEU A 155 -2.72 -0.25 -25.70
CA LEU A 155 -4.04 -0.26 -25.07
C LEU A 155 -4.90 -1.38 -25.72
N ALA A 156 -5.52 -2.24 -24.89
CA ALA A 156 -6.26 -3.40 -25.40
C ALA A 156 -7.57 -3.02 -26.07
N ALA A 157 -8.22 -1.95 -25.59
CA ALA A 157 -9.45 -1.40 -26.16
C ALA A 157 -9.35 0.13 -26.18
N PRO A 158 -10.00 0.80 -27.13
CA PRO A 158 -10.06 2.26 -27.14
C PRO A 158 -10.74 2.74 -25.88
N SER A 159 -10.09 3.67 -25.20
CA SER A 159 -10.66 4.31 -24.00
C SER A 159 -11.84 5.21 -24.37
N SER A 160 -12.78 5.33 -23.47
CA SER A 160 -13.96 6.18 -23.63
C SER A 160 -14.13 7.11 -22.44
N PRO A 161 -14.64 8.34 -22.65
CA PRO A 161 -14.94 9.22 -21.54
C PRO A 161 -15.83 8.54 -20.47
N PRO A 162 -15.62 8.82 -19.18
CA PRO A 162 -14.69 9.82 -18.63
C PRO A 162 -13.25 9.32 -18.40
N CYS A 163 -12.93 8.07 -18.70
CA CYS A 163 -11.63 7.46 -18.46
C CYS A 163 -10.86 7.34 -19.77
N GLU A 164 -10.27 8.43 -20.23
CA GLU A 164 -9.43 8.42 -21.42
C GLU A 164 -8.00 7.99 -21.06
N ALA A 165 -7.54 6.89 -21.67
CA ALA A 165 -6.17 6.41 -21.57
C ALA A 165 -5.37 6.87 -22.80
N GLU A 166 -4.16 7.36 -22.59
CA GLU A 166 -3.25 7.69 -23.67
C GLU A 166 -2.72 6.40 -24.33
N GLU A 167 -2.65 6.40 -25.67
CA GLU A 167 -2.04 5.32 -26.39
C GLU A 167 -0.55 5.23 -26.07
N VAL A 168 -0.14 4.05 -25.63
CA VAL A 168 1.28 3.75 -25.42
C VAL A 168 1.87 3.24 -26.73
N ASN A 169 2.67 4.04 -27.40
CA ASN A 169 3.41 3.65 -28.60
C ASN A 169 4.83 3.16 -28.23
N GLY A 170 4.89 2.12 -27.43
CA GLY A 170 6.15 1.53 -26.97
C GLY A 170 6.52 0.28 -27.78
N GLU A 171 7.27 0.43 -28.88
CA GLU A 171 7.95 -0.70 -29.51
C GLU A 171 9.39 -0.72 -29.03
N GLN A 172 9.83 -1.85 -28.45
CA GLN A 172 11.20 -2.04 -27.98
C GLN A 172 11.83 -3.25 -28.70
N MET A 173 12.99 -3.06 -29.29
CA MET A 173 13.78 -4.20 -29.79
C MET A 173 14.41 -4.95 -28.62
N LEU A 174 14.24 -6.27 -28.61
CA LEU A 174 14.82 -7.15 -27.62
C LEU A 174 16.16 -7.69 -28.14
N HIS A 175 17.18 -7.63 -27.29
CA HIS A 175 18.54 -8.04 -27.63
C HIS A 175 19.05 -9.08 -26.63
N GLY A 176 19.78 -10.08 -27.13
CA GLY A 176 20.39 -11.11 -26.29
C GLY A 176 19.56 -12.39 -26.21
N GLN A 177 19.91 -13.24 -25.25
CA GLN A 177 19.22 -14.51 -25.02
C GLN A 177 18.19 -14.44 -23.89
N GLU A 178 18.31 -13.47 -23.01
CA GLU A 178 17.39 -13.21 -21.90
C GLU A 178 17.32 -11.72 -21.61
N GLY A 179 16.24 -11.30 -20.98
CA GLY A 179 16.08 -9.90 -20.60
C GLY A 179 14.76 -9.62 -19.91
N THR A 180 14.57 -8.36 -19.62
CA THR A 180 13.31 -7.85 -19.05
C THR A 180 12.73 -6.82 -20.01
N PHE A 181 11.45 -6.98 -20.34
CA PHE A 181 10.67 -5.96 -21.02
C PHE A 181 9.86 -5.18 -19.99
N THR A 182 9.84 -3.86 -20.12
CA THR A 182 9.06 -2.97 -19.25
C THR A 182 8.20 -2.04 -20.10
N CYS A 183 6.91 -2.12 -19.89
CA CYS A 183 5.94 -1.20 -20.45
C CYS A 183 5.58 -0.13 -19.43
N SER A 184 5.92 1.12 -19.69
CA SER A 184 5.62 2.29 -18.84
C SER A 184 5.83 3.60 -19.64
N PRO A 185 5.18 4.73 -19.28
CA PRO A 185 4.17 4.87 -18.24
C PRO A 185 2.80 4.33 -18.66
N LEU A 186 2.08 3.70 -17.74
CA LEU A 186 0.73 3.18 -17.95
C LEU A 186 -0.26 3.87 -17.01
N GLN A 187 -1.54 3.76 -17.32
CA GLN A 187 -2.61 4.24 -16.44
C GLN A 187 -3.11 3.12 -15.53
N PRO A 188 -3.57 3.43 -14.31
CA PRO A 188 -4.12 2.45 -13.40
C PRO A 188 -5.43 1.85 -13.93
N PHE A 189 -5.76 0.66 -13.45
CA PHE A 189 -7.00 -0.07 -13.74
C PHE A 189 -7.35 -0.13 -15.23
N THR A 190 -6.34 -0.25 -16.07
CA THR A 190 -6.46 -0.19 -17.54
C THR A 190 -5.87 -1.45 -18.15
N GLU A 191 -6.55 -1.98 -19.18
CA GLU A 191 -6.14 -3.21 -19.85
C GLU A 191 -5.18 -2.91 -21.00
N TYR A 192 -4.02 -3.56 -21.01
CA TYR A 192 -3.00 -3.45 -22.03
C TYR A 192 -2.66 -4.81 -22.63
N SER A 193 -2.47 -4.83 -23.94
CA SER A 193 -1.96 -5.98 -24.68
C SER A 193 -0.44 -5.87 -24.82
N VAL A 194 0.28 -6.86 -24.31
CA VAL A 194 1.72 -7.00 -24.50
C VAL A 194 1.96 -8.14 -25.49
N THR A 195 2.68 -7.83 -26.58
CA THR A 195 3.02 -8.79 -27.62
C THR A 195 4.53 -8.80 -27.85
N ILE A 196 5.11 -9.99 -28.05
CA ILE A 196 6.49 -10.15 -28.49
C ILE A 196 6.45 -10.95 -29.79
N GLY A 197 7.09 -10.44 -30.82
CA GLY A 197 7.06 -11.07 -32.14
C GLY A 197 8.35 -10.91 -32.92
N LEU A 198 8.43 -11.63 -34.02
CA LEU A 198 9.48 -11.57 -35.02
C LEU A 198 8.95 -10.95 -36.31
N PRO A 199 9.73 -10.09 -36.97
CA PRO A 199 9.39 -9.64 -38.31
C PRO A 199 9.30 -10.80 -39.32
N PRO A 200 8.40 -10.76 -40.31
CA PRO A 200 7.48 -9.64 -40.55
C PRO A 200 6.22 -9.65 -39.69
N ASN A 201 5.68 -10.82 -39.24
CA ASN A 201 4.38 -10.88 -38.52
C ASN A 201 4.22 -12.10 -37.61
N THR A 202 5.28 -12.75 -37.18
CA THR A 202 5.18 -13.92 -36.28
C THR A 202 5.08 -13.49 -34.84
N THR A 203 3.93 -13.74 -34.20
CA THR A 203 3.72 -13.50 -32.77
C THR A 203 4.24 -14.70 -31.96
N LEU A 204 5.20 -14.46 -31.08
CA LEU A 204 5.76 -15.47 -30.18
C LEU A 204 5.07 -15.49 -28.83
N PHE A 205 4.62 -14.34 -28.38
CA PHE A 205 3.92 -14.16 -27.11
C PHE A 205 2.86 -13.06 -27.24
N SER A 206 1.70 -13.28 -26.64
CA SER A 206 0.64 -12.27 -26.54
C SER A 206 -0.16 -12.50 -25.26
N TRP A 207 -0.29 -11.45 -24.44
CA TRP A 207 -1.03 -11.52 -23.20
C TRP A 207 -1.72 -10.18 -22.90
N LEU A 208 -2.88 -10.28 -22.25
CA LEU A 208 -3.62 -9.11 -21.74
C LEU A 208 -3.32 -8.93 -20.26
N PHE A 209 -2.94 -7.73 -19.90
CA PHE A 209 -2.64 -7.35 -18.52
C PHE A 209 -3.52 -6.19 -18.11
N THR A 210 -4.09 -6.27 -16.91
CA THR A 210 -4.76 -5.14 -16.27
C THR A 210 -3.82 -4.57 -15.21
N THR A 211 -3.54 -3.27 -15.28
CA THR A 211 -2.74 -2.56 -14.27
C THR A 211 -3.48 -2.53 -12.94
N GLU A 212 -2.72 -2.48 -11.84
CA GLU A 212 -3.30 -2.42 -10.51
C GLU A 212 -4.13 -1.16 -10.29
N GLU A 213 -5.12 -1.28 -9.42
CA GLU A 213 -5.91 -0.13 -8.98
C GLU A 213 -5.09 0.85 -8.16
N THR A 214 -5.50 2.11 -8.19
CA THR A 214 -5.04 3.14 -7.26
C THR A 214 -6.22 3.76 -6.52
N VAL A 215 -5.91 4.62 -5.56
CA VAL A 215 -6.95 5.36 -4.85
C VAL A 215 -7.71 6.28 -5.81
N PRO A 216 -9.03 6.46 -5.64
CA PRO A 216 -9.83 7.27 -6.55
C PRO A 216 -9.55 8.77 -6.39
N ASP A 217 -9.92 9.52 -7.41
CA ASP A 217 -9.85 10.97 -7.38
C ASP A 217 -10.82 11.58 -6.35
N LYS A 218 -10.65 12.86 -6.09
CA LYS A 218 -11.53 13.64 -5.25
C LYS A 218 -12.89 13.82 -5.94
N PRO A 219 -14.03 13.59 -5.26
CA PRO A 219 -15.34 13.93 -5.80
C PRO A 219 -15.39 15.40 -6.24
N GLU A 220 -15.97 15.68 -7.41
CA GLU A 220 -16.01 17.03 -7.96
C GLU A 220 -16.97 17.95 -7.19
N GLN A 221 -18.13 17.41 -6.81
CA GLN A 221 -19.21 18.18 -6.21
C GLN A 221 -19.77 17.48 -4.98
N LEU A 222 -20.08 18.30 -3.97
CA LEU A 222 -20.83 17.93 -2.77
C LEU A 222 -21.75 19.09 -2.43
N TRP A 223 -23.06 18.86 -2.33
CA TRP A 223 -24.04 19.90 -2.01
C TRP A 223 -25.12 19.39 -1.07
N LEU A 224 -25.79 20.33 -0.41
CA LEU A 224 -26.95 20.06 0.41
C LEU A 224 -28.21 20.32 -0.43
N ASP A 225 -29.10 19.32 -0.50
CA ASP A 225 -30.44 19.48 -1.04
C ASP A 225 -31.36 20.00 0.12
N PRO A 226 -31.74 21.28 0.10
CA PRO A 226 -32.50 21.90 1.21
C PRO A 226 -33.92 21.35 1.34
N ASP A 227 -34.52 20.91 0.22
CA ASP A 227 -35.90 20.42 0.21
C ASP A 227 -36.02 19.04 0.85
N ARG A 228 -34.96 18.22 0.72
CA ARG A 228 -34.91 16.87 1.26
C ARG A 228 -34.08 16.75 2.53
N GLY A 229 -33.32 17.76 2.88
CA GLY A 229 -32.39 17.73 4.00
C GLY A 229 -31.29 16.65 3.82
N SER A 230 -30.88 16.41 2.56
CA SER A 230 -29.93 15.38 2.22
C SER A 230 -28.66 15.93 1.56
N LEU A 231 -27.53 15.33 1.88
CA LEU A 231 -26.27 15.54 1.18
C LEU A 231 -26.27 14.76 -0.11
N ARG A 232 -25.82 15.37 -1.19
CA ARG A 232 -25.64 14.72 -2.50
C ARG A 232 -24.26 15.01 -3.05
N TRP A 233 -23.74 14.06 -3.84
CA TRP A 233 -22.43 14.20 -4.47
C TRP A 233 -22.42 13.59 -5.86
N SER A 234 -21.47 14.02 -6.69
CA SER A 234 -21.24 13.43 -7.99
C SER A 234 -20.59 12.05 -7.84
N SER A 235 -21.10 11.07 -8.61
CA SER A 235 -20.46 9.75 -8.68
C SER A 235 -19.05 9.88 -9.23
N LEU A 236 -18.13 9.08 -8.71
CA LEU A 236 -16.78 8.98 -9.22
C LEU A 236 -16.73 7.97 -10.38
N PRO A 237 -15.97 8.27 -11.44
CA PRO A 237 -15.67 7.29 -12.47
C PRO A 237 -14.68 6.25 -11.96
N SER A 238 -14.77 5.02 -12.51
CA SER A 238 -13.87 3.91 -12.15
C SER A 238 -12.56 3.93 -12.94
N CYS A 239 -11.95 5.11 -13.13
CA CYS A 239 -10.72 5.26 -13.90
C CYS A 239 -9.48 4.73 -13.16
N ASN A 240 -9.48 4.82 -11.85
CA ASN A 240 -8.36 4.42 -10.99
C ASN A 240 -8.60 3.08 -10.29
N GLY A 241 -9.79 2.48 -10.47
CA GLY A 241 -10.24 1.26 -9.81
C GLY A 241 -11.75 1.22 -9.68
N GLU A 242 -12.30 0.08 -9.33
CA GLU A 242 -13.73 -0.06 -9.06
C GLU A 242 -14.12 0.73 -7.82
N ILE A 243 -15.12 1.61 -7.94
CA ILE A 243 -15.63 2.38 -6.78
C ILE A 243 -16.48 1.44 -5.92
N ILE A 244 -15.85 0.88 -4.89
CA ILE A 244 -16.50 -0.05 -3.95
C ILE A 244 -17.31 0.66 -2.87
N GLY A 245 -17.11 1.96 -2.68
CA GLY A 245 -17.86 2.72 -1.69
C GLY A 245 -17.43 4.17 -1.56
N TYR A 246 -18.12 4.84 -0.62
CA TYR A 246 -17.77 6.18 -0.16
C TYR A 246 -17.59 6.18 1.36
N GLN A 247 -16.57 6.88 1.83
CA GLN A 247 -16.43 7.21 3.24
C GLN A 247 -16.91 8.64 3.46
N LEU A 248 -17.99 8.80 4.22
CA LEU A 248 -18.60 10.08 4.57
C LEU A 248 -18.36 10.36 6.05
N SER A 249 -17.87 11.55 6.38
CA SER A 249 -17.69 12.02 7.75
C SER A 249 -18.47 13.33 7.91
N ILE A 250 -19.42 13.36 8.83
CA ILE A 250 -20.29 14.51 9.13
C ILE A 250 -19.97 14.96 10.54
N THR A 251 -19.38 16.13 10.71
CA THR A 251 -19.15 16.76 12.01
C THR A 251 -20.16 17.86 12.25
N ALA A 252 -21.05 17.65 13.21
CA ALA A 252 -22.05 18.62 13.61
C ALA A 252 -21.56 19.45 14.81
N ARG A 253 -21.76 20.77 14.73
CA ARG A 253 -21.52 21.73 15.81
C ARG A 253 -22.84 22.34 16.23
N ASN A 254 -23.14 22.26 17.49
CA ASN A 254 -24.39 22.83 18.03
C ASN A 254 -24.22 24.33 18.32
N ALA A 255 -25.12 25.16 17.83
CA ALA A 255 -25.12 26.60 18.09
C ALA A 255 -25.30 26.99 19.56
N GLY A 256 -25.96 26.14 20.36
CA GLY A 256 -26.24 26.40 21.79
C GLY A 256 -25.11 26.01 22.74
N ASP A 257 -24.26 25.06 22.36
CA ASP A 257 -23.08 24.62 23.11
C ASP A 257 -21.94 24.27 22.14
N SER A 258 -21.23 25.28 21.71
CA SER A 258 -20.12 25.16 20.78
C SER A 258 -18.96 24.27 21.27
N SER A 259 -19.01 23.84 22.55
CA SER A 259 -18.01 22.92 23.11
C SER A 259 -18.27 21.45 22.81
N VAL A 260 -19.43 21.11 22.27
CA VAL A 260 -19.81 19.72 21.92
C VAL A 260 -19.65 19.53 20.42
N LEU A 261 -18.90 18.50 20.07
CA LEU A 261 -18.70 18.03 18.70
C LEU A 261 -19.33 16.65 18.55
N GLU A 262 -20.19 16.48 17.56
CA GLU A 262 -20.70 15.17 17.17
C GLU A 262 -20.23 14.85 15.78
N THR A 263 -19.53 13.73 15.61
CA THR A 263 -19.03 13.27 14.32
C THR A 263 -19.62 11.90 14.02
N GLU A 264 -20.25 11.79 12.86
CA GLU A 264 -20.74 10.54 12.31
C GLU A 264 -19.85 10.15 11.12
N ARG A 265 -19.31 8.93 11.13
CA ARG A 265 -18.56 8.36 10.03
C ARG A 265 -19.34 7.20 9.45
N LEU A 266 -19.58 7.25 8.16
CA LEU A 266 -20.37 6.28 7.40
C LEU A 266 -19.50 5.65 6.32
N ARG A 267 -19.70 4.35 6.12
CA ARG A 267 -19.27 3.65 4.90
C ARG A 267 -20.51 3.33 4.09
N LEU A 268 -20.58 3.89 2.89
CA LEU A 268 -21.69 3.77 1.97
C LEU A 268 -21.22 2.97 0.74
N ASP A 269 -22.13 2.23 0.14
CA ASP A 269 -21.88 1.49 -1.10
C ASP A 269 -21.54 2.44 -2.27
N GLY A 270 -20.76 1.95 -3.27
CA GLY A 270 -20.32 2.75 -4.42
C GLY A 270 -21.43 3.28 -5.30
N SER A 271 -22.62 2.69 -5.23
CA SER A 271 -23.82 3.15 -5.95
C SER A 271 -24.55 4.29 -5.25
N VAL A 272 -24.26 4.56 -3.97
CA VAL A 272 -24.93 5.57 -3.17
C VAL A 272 -24.32 6.95 -3.44
N THR A 273 -25.16 7.92 -3.81
CA THR A 273 -24.78 9.32 -4.06
C THR A 273 -25.56 10.32 -3.24
N GLU A 274 -26.34 9.84 -2.28
CA GLU A 274 -27.19 10.67 -1.41
C GLU A 274 -27.20 10.10 0.02
N HIS A 275 -27.16 11.01 1.02
CA HIS A 275 -27.30 10.64 2.44
C HIS A 275 -28.04 11.72 3.20
N ARG A 276 -29.04 11.33 4.01
CA ARG A 276 -29.84 12.27 4.80
C ARG A 276 -29.03 12.77 6.00
N LEU A 277 -28.99 14.09 6.17
CA LEU A 277 -28.38 14.68 7.38
C LEU A 277 -29.20 14.37 8.63
N PRO A 278 -28.57 14.09 9.77
CA PRO A 278 -29.23 13.96 11.04
C PRO A 278 -29.88 15.30 11.42
N GLU A 279 -31.12 15.25 11.99
CA GLU A 279 -31.81 16.43 12.45
C GLU A 279 -31.13 16.97 13.71
N HIS A 280 -30.62 18.19 13.64
CA HIS A 280 -30.04 18.92 14.76
C HIS A 280 -30.81 20.22 15.02
N SER A 281 -30.52 20.85 16.16
CA SER A 281 -31.13 22.10 16.56
C SER A 281 -30.94 23.20 15.52
N PRO A 282 -31.90 24.14 15.37
CA PRO A 282 -31.74 25.29 14.47
C PRO A 282 -30.45 26.06 14.76
N GLY A 283 -29.72 26.43 13.71
CA GLY A 283 -28.42 27.11 13.79
C GLY A 283 -27.18 26.19 13.90
N SER A 284 -27.36 24.88 13.83
CA SER A 284 -26.22 23.94 13.76
C SER A 284 -25.47 24.11 12.45
N SER A 285 -24.13 23.97 12.49
CA SER A 285 -23.28 23.91 11.31
C SER A 285 -22.71 22.50 11.15
N TYR A 286 -22.49 22.09 9.90
CA TYR A 286 -21.98 20.79 9.53
C TYR A 286 -20.71 20.93 8.69
N ALA A 287 -19.60 20.34 9.15
CA ALA A 287 -18.44 20.11 8.31
C ALA A 287 -18.54 18.67 7.75
N VAL A 288 -18.62 18.55 6.44
CA VAL A 288 -18.81 17.28 5.74
C VAL A 288 -17.57 16.98 4.91
N THR A 289 -17.05 15.79 5.10
CA THR A 289 -15.92 15.26 4.31
C THR A 289 -16.35 14.00 3.61
N ILE A 290 -16.13 13.92 2.29
CA ILE A 290 -16.41 12.72 1.49
C ILE A 290 -15.18 12.32 0.68
N GLN A 291 -14.96 11.02 0.56
CA GLN A 291 -13.91 10.43 -0.26
C GLN A 291 -14.38 9.08 -0.82
N GLY A 292 -14.00 8.79 -2.06
CA GLY A 292 -14.25 7.50 -2.69
C GLY A 292 -13.32 6.42 -2.17
N LEU A 293 -13.70 5.17 -2.35
CA LEU A 293 -12.95 3.98 -1.97
C LEU A 293 -12.80 3.05 -3.17
N THR A 294 -11.58 2.58 -3.41
CA THR A 294 -11.27 1.43 -4.28
C THR A 294 -10.63 0.33 -3.44
N ALA A 295 -10.27 -0.80 -4.05
CA ALA A 295 -9.50 -1.85 -3.37
C ALA A 295 -8.13 -1.34 -2.90
N ALA A 296 -7.53 -0.35 -3.57
CA ALA A 296 -6.29 0.30 -3.17
C ALA A 296 -6.44 1.21 -1.94
N GLY A 297 -7.67 1.60 -1.56
CA GLY A 297 -7.92 2.41 -0.38
C GLY A 297 -8.78 3.65 -0.62
N ALA A 298 -8.70 4.59 0.34
CA ALA A 298 -9.44 5.83 0.31
C ALA A 298 -8.69 6.90 -0.52
N GLY A 299 -9.43 7.55 -1.41
CA GLY A 299 -8.93 8.62 -2.25
C GLY A 299 -8.86 9.99 -1.58
N ALA A 300 -8.63 11.01 -2.38
CA ALA A 300 -8.58 12.38 -1.91
C ALA A 300 -9.96 12.86 -1.39
N ALA A 301 -9.95 13.57 -0.26
CA ALA A 301 -11.16 14.02 0.38
C ALA A 301 -11.66 15.37 -0.17
N LEU A 302 -12.96 15.48 -0.39
CA LEU A 302 -13.65 16.74 -0.59
C LEU A 302 -14.28 17.16 0.74
N MET A 303 -13.97 18.36 1.22
CA MET A 303 -14.55 18.93 2.43
C MET A 303 -15.42 20.14 2.08
N ARG A 304 -16.62 20.21 2.69
CA ARG A 304 -17.53 21.35 2.61
C ARG A 304 -18.19 21.63 3.95
N GLU A 305 -18.48 22.91 4.21
CA GLU A 305 -19.22 23.33 5.37
C GLU A 305 -20.64 23.79 4.96
N PHE A 306 -21.64 23.37 5.72
CA PHE A 306 -23.05 23.74 5.54
C PHE A 306 -23.60 24.33 6.82
N HIS A 307 -24.43 25.34 6.69
CA HIS A 307 -25.13 25.98 7.82
C HIS A 307 -26.61 25.65 7.73
N GLY A 308 -27.17 25.13 8.80
CA GLY A 308 -28.61 24.90 8.90
C GLY A 308 -29.37 26.24 8.88
N ASN A 309 -30.26 26.45 7.91
CA ASN A 309 -31.07 27.64 7.68
C ASN A 309 -30.44 28.90 7.10
N SER A 310 -29.30 28.84 6.41
CA SER A 310 -28.86 29.98 5.59
C SER A 310 -28.33 29.52 4.22
N SER A 311 -28.92 30.10 3.19
CA SER A 311 -28.56 29.91 1.77
C SER A 311 -27.29 30.67 1.34
N SER A 312 -26.36 30.91 2.24
CA SER A 312 -25.11 31.60 1.91
C SER A 312 -23.90 30.69 2.05
N ASP A 313 -23.40 30.25 0.90
CA ASP A 313 -22.12 29.60 0.69
C ASP A 313 -20.96 30.58 0.98
N THR A 314 -20.69 30.88 2.23
CA THR A 314 -19.42 31.53 2.60
C THR A 314 -18.65 30.60 3.53
N PRO A 315 -17.51 30.08 3.11
CA PRO A 315 -16.65 29.28 3.99
C PRO A 315 -16.04 30.22 5.05
N ARG A 316 -16.65 30.24 6.23
CA ARG A 316 -16.02 30.85 7.39
C ARG A 316 -15.63 29.72 8.33
N PRO A 317 -14.36 29.43 8.51
CA PRO A 317 -13.92 28.45 9.50
C PRO A 317 -14.30 28.98 10.87
N GLN A 318 -15.37 28.45 11.46
CA GLN A 318 -15.68 28.70 12.87
C GLN A 318 -14.67 27.96 13.71
N ALA A 319 -13.90 28.72 14.50
CA ALA A 319 -12.97 28.15 15.46
C ALA A 319 -13.75 27.27 16.45
N ILE A 320 -13.25 26.08 16.72
CA ILE A 320 -13.81 25.20 17.74
C ILE A 320 -13.67 25.90 19.09
N SER A 321 -14.81 26.08 19.77
CA SER A 321 -14.81 26.64 21.13
C SER A 321 -14.76 25.49 22.15
N CYS A 322 -13.71 25.44 22.95
CA CYS A 322 -13.57 24.48 24.03
C CYS A 322 -13.90 25.14 25.39
N ARG A 323 -14.36 24.35 26.35
CA ARG A 323 -14.56 24.79 27.75
C ARG A 323 -13.23 25.14 28.36
N SER A 324 -13.12 26.34 28.93
CA SER A 324 -11.93 26.77 29.63
C SER A 324 -11.84 26.08 31.00
N VAL A 325 -10.65 25.53 31.31
CA VAL A 325 -10.32 24.96 32.63
C VAL A 325 -9.62 26.05 33.46
N ARG A 326 -10.06 26.25 34.70
CA ARG A 326 -9.54 27.27 35.59
C ARG A 326 -8.67 26.72 36.74
N ASP A 327 -8.92 25.46 37.11
CA ASP A 327 -8.20 24.84 38.23
C ASP A 327 -6.96 24.11 37.67
N ILE A 328 -5.84 24.84 37.67
CA ILE A 328 -4.56 24.39 37.13
C ILE A 328 -3.49 24.59 38.22
N ALA A 329 -2.70 23.57 38.47
CA ALA A 329 -1.56 23.60 39.39
C ALA A 329 -0.24 23.46 38.62
N PRO A 330 0.32 24.56 38.06
CA PRO A 330 1.51 24.51 37.20
C PRO A 330 2.72 23.88 37.86
N ALA A 331 2.91 24.10 39.15
CA ALA A 331 4.02 23.55 39.93
C ALA A 331 3.96 22.02 40.07
N GLN A 332 2.75 21.46 40.06
CA GLN A 332 2.51 20.02 40.15
C GLN A 332 2.38 19.39 38.77
N GLY A 333 2.22 20.17 37.67
CA GLY A 333 1.96 19.72 36.35
C GLY A 333 0.58 19.06 36.21
N THR A 334 -0.43 19.55 36.95
CA THR A 334 -1.79 18.99 36.98
C THR A 334 -2.86 20.03 36.67
N ALA A 335 -4.01 19.54 36.17
CA ALA A 335 -5.24 20.33 35.93
C ALA A 335 -6.47 19.52 36.35
N VAL A 336 -7.46 20.15 36.97
CA VAL A 336 -8.72 19.48 37.32
C VAL A 336 -9.77 19.70 36.24
N LEU A 337 -10.23 18.62 35.64
CA LEU A 337 -11.25 18.64 34.60
C LEU A 337 -12.62 18.26 35.18
N PRO A 338 -13.63 19.14 35.10
CA PRO A 338 -15.02 18.83 35.55
C PRO A 338 -15.70 17.96 34.47
N LEU A 339 -15.45 16.66 34.50
CA LEU A 339 -16.01 15.71 33.54
C LEU A 339 -17.47 15.41 33.82
N ARG A 340 -18.28 15.35 32.78
CA ARG A 340 -19.66 14.95 32.85
C ARG A 340 -19.98 13.86 31.84
N PRO A 341 -20.84 12.87 32.17
CA PRO A 341 -21.28 11.86 31.23
C PRO A 341 -21.86 12.50 29.96
N ILE A 342 -21.44 12.03 28.78
CA ILE A 342 -21.93 12.55 27.49
C ILE A 342 -23.28 11.90 27.12
N ALA A 343 -23.61 10.73 27.68
CA ALA A 343 -24.79 9.95 27.31
C ALA A 343 -26.12 10.61 27.74
N ARG A 344 -26.97 10.84 26.75
CA ARG A 344 -28.43 11.07 26.97
C ARG A 344 -29.15 9.83 26.41
N GLY A 345 -29.56 8.90 27.30
CA GLY A 345 -30.33 7.71 26.92
C GLY A 345 -29.88 6.41 27.60
N SER A 346 -30.78 5.43 27.67
CA SER A 346 -30.65 4.20 28.47
C SER A 346 -29.71 3.14 27.86
N GLU A 347 -28.96 3.43 26.81
CA GLU A 347 -28.08 2.46 26.17
C GLU A 347 -26.64 2.48 26.68
N ALA A 348 -26.16 1.32 26.96
CA ALA A 348 -25.06 0.87 27.80
C ALA A 348 -23.61 1.17 27.36
N ALA A 349 -23.34 2.18 26.56
CA ALA A 349 -21.95 2.58 26.31
C ALA A 349 -21.51 3.61 27.37
N ARG A 350 -20.87 3.14 28.43
CA ARG A 350 -20.40 3.95 29.56
C ARG A 350 -18.94 4.34 29.48
N GLU A 351 -18.24 3.86 28.50
CA GLU A 351 -16.80 4.01 28.36
C GLU A 351 -16.45 5.29 27.60
N HIS A 352 -15.79 6.19 28.30
CA HIS A 352 -15.33 7.46 27.76
C HIS A 352 -13.82 7.46 27.69
N GLN A 353 -13.28 7.89 26.59
CA GLN A 353 -11.85 8.04 26.38
C GLN A 353 -11.43 9.49 26.62
N LEU A 354 -10.48 9.71 27.51
CA LEU A 354 -9.88 11.02 27.74
C LEU A 354 -8.57 11.13 26.97
N ILE A 355 -8.58 11.92 25.90
CA ILE A 355 -7.44 12.13 25.02
C ILE A 355 -6.88 13.52 25.22
N VAL A 356 -5.57 13.65 25.35
CA VAL A 356 -4.89 14.92 25.58
C VAL A 356 -3.98 15.25 24.40
N ALA A 357 -4.10 16.50 23.94
CA ALA A 357 -3.27 17.05 22.88
C ALA A 357 -2.56 18.32 23.38
N ALA A 358 -1.26 18.43 23.17
CA ALA A 358 -0.47 19.62 23.48
C ALA A 358 -0.60 20.66 22.35
N THR A 359 -1.84 21.13 22.10
CA THR A 359 -2.18 22.11 21.06
C THR A 359 -3.61 22.59 21.20
N HIS A 360 -3.91 23.77 20.62
CA HIS A 360 -5.25 24.29 20.42
C HIS A 360 -5.66 24.27 18.93
N ASN A 361 -4.98 23.50 18.09
CA ASN A 361 -5.31 23.43 16.67
C ASN A 361 -6.65 22.73 16.45
N GLY A 362 -7.66 23.49 15.97
CA GLY A 362 -9.03 23.01 15.78
C GLY A 362 -9.15 21.84 14.81
N SER A 363 -8.40 21.81 13.71
CA SER A 363 -8.42 20.70 12.75
C SER A 363 -7.89 19.40 13.34
N LEU A 364 -6.87 19.48 14.20
CA LEU A 364 -6.35 18.31 14.91
C LEU A 364 -7.37 17.82 15.95
N ILE A 365 -8.05 18.72 16.64
CA ILE A 365 -9.08 18.37 17.61
C ILE A 365 -10.25 17.63 16.93
N GLU A 366 -10.71 18.11 15.77
CA GLU A 366 -11.73 17.43 14.97
C GLU A 366 -11.27 16.06 14.48
N SER A 367 -10.05 15.95 14.02
CA SER A 367 -9.44 14.68 13.59
C SER A 367 -9.37 13.66 14.73
N ILE A 368 -8.99 14.09 15.93
CA ILE A 368 -8.95 13.23 17.13
C ILE A 368 -10.37 12.82 17.53
N CYS A 369 -11.33 13.75 17.51
CA CYS A 369 -12.71 13.45 17.83
C CYS A 369 -13.30 12.42 16.87
N SER A 370 -13.08 12.58 15.57
CA SER A 370 -13.62 11.69 14.53
C SER A 370 -12.96 10.30 14.49
N GLY A 371 -12.06 9.99 15.42
CA GLY A 371 -11.48 8.65 15.52
C GLY A 371 -10.40 8.34 14.50
N GLN A 372 -9.84 9.33 13.80
CA GLN A 372 -8.63 9.12 13.00
C GLN A 372 -7.42 9.04 13.94
N PRO A 373 -6.92 7.85 14.28
CA PRO A 373 -5.85 7.73 15.24
C PRO A 373 -4.52 7.84 14.52
N ARG A 374 -3.94 9.02 14.50
CA ARG A 374 -2.48 9.10 14.62
C ARG A 374 -2.13 9.47 16.08
N LEU A 375 -2.54 8.61 17.01
CA LEU A 375 -2.12 8.63 18.41
C LEU A 375 -0.62 8.37 18.59
N SER A 376 0.15 8.26 17.53
CA SER A 376 1.60 8.02 17.56
C SER A 376 2.46 9.28 17.57
N ASN A 377 1.86 10.49 17.56
CA ASN A 377 2.61 11.71 17.76
C ASN A 377 2.82 11.94 19.26
N ALA A 378 4.06 12.23 19.67
CA ALA A 378 4.44 12.55 21.05
C ALA A 378 3.64 13.71 21.70
N SER A 379 2.79 14.38 20.94
CA SER A 379 1.93 15.49 21.35
C SER A 379 0.47 15.10 21.63
N VAL A 380 0.05 13.87 21.31
CA VAL A 380 -1.33 13.37 21.50
C VAL A 380 -1.28 12.00 22.16
N TYR A 381 -1.97 11.83 23.29
CA TYR A 381 -2.00 10.56 24.02
C TYR A 381 -3.35 10.31 24.69
N LEU A 382 -3.66 9.04 24.95
CA LEU A 382 -4.81 8.60 25.74
C LEU A 382 -4.41 8.66 27.22
N ALA A 383 -5.03 9.58 27.97
CA ALA A 383 -4.72 9.76 29.40
C ALA A 383 -5.49 8.77 30.29
N ALA A 384 -6.75 8.47 29.94
CA ALA A 384 -7.57 7.53 30.70
C ALA A 384 -8.74 6.99 29.85
N VAL A 385 -9.23 5.81 30.25
CA VAL A 385 -10.53 5.26 29.85
C VAL A 385 -11.40 5.25 31.11
N LEU A 386 -12.56 5.91 31.05
CA LEU A 386 -13.39 6.22 32.21
C LEU A 386 -14.81 5.68 32.07
N ASN A 387 -15.31 5.05 33.10
CA ASN A 387 -16.73 4.70 33.19
C ASN A 387 -17.50 5.79 33.94
N LEU A 388 -17.90 6.84 33.21
CA LEU A 388 -18.58 8.00 33.80
C LEU A 388 -20.07 7.74 33.91
N THR A 389 -20.56 7.61 35.14
CA THR A 389 -22.00 7.50 35.46
C THR A 389 -22.56 8.76 36.07
N ALA A 390 -21.71 9.60 36.69
CA ALA A 390 -22.04 10.85 37.32
C ALA A 390 -20.97 11.92 37.03
N PRO A 391 -21.26 13.20 37.21
CA PRO A 391 -20.25 14.27 37.16
C PRO A 391 -19.08 13.95 38.12
N THR A 392 -17.86 14.04 37.64
CA THR A 392 -16.65 13.68 38.40
C THR A 392 -15.51 14.65 38.06
N ASP A 393 -14.83 15.13 39.07
CA ASP A 393 -13.60 15.91 38.87
C ASP A 393 -12.42 14.96 38.64
N PHE A 394 -11.76 15.09 37.51
CA PHE A 394 -10.62 14.26 37.11
C PHE A 394 -9.32 15.07 37.18
N VAL A 395 -8.35 14.56 37.89
CA VAL A 395 -7.02 15.20 37.96
C VAL A 395 -6.17 14.72 36.78
N LEU A 396 -5.98 15.61 35.81
CA LEU A 396 -5.12 15.36 34.66
C LEU A 396 -3.65 15.66 35.04
N GLY A 397 -2.73 14.80 34.65
CA GLY A 397 -1.30 15.02 34.85
C GLY A 397 -0.74 14.46 36.16
N ASP A 398 -1.48 13.62 36.89
CA ASP A 398 -1.07 13.05 38.19
C ASP A 398 -0.07 11.88 38.09
N GLY A 399 0.29 11.45 36.87
CA GLY A 399 1.22 10.35 36.63
C GLY A 399 0.61 8.97 36.77
N SER A 400 -0.72 8.84 37.00
CA SER A 400 -1.39 7.55 37.14
C SER A 400 -1.30 6.73 35.84
N ARG A 401 -1.28 5.40 35.99
CA ARG A 401 -1.26 4.45 34.87
C ARG A 401 -2.44 3.51 34.98
N GLY A 402 -3.20 3.41 33.87
CA GLY A 402 -4.28 2.46 33.69
C GLY A 402 -3.87 1.25 32.84
N GLN A 403 -4.84 0.57 32.21
CA GLN A 403 -4.63 -0.55 31.29
C GLN A 403 -4.12 -0.06 29.92
N GLY A 404 -2.83 0.31 29.83
CA GLY A 404 -2.22 0.82 28.61
C GLY A 404 -2.25 2.34 28.45
N GLU A 405 -2.93 3.08 29.37
CA GLU A 405 -2.97 4.54 29.42
C GLU A 405 -1.97 5.11 30.41
N HIS A 406 -1.56 6.34 30.16
CA HIS A 406 -0.65 7.06 31.03
C HIS A 406 -1.08 8.53 31.15
N ASN A 407 -1.53 8.93 32.34
CA ASN A 407 -1.89 10.29 32.67
C ASN A 407 -0.62 11.13 32.92
N ALA A 408 0.07 11.49 31.84
CA ALA A 408 1.38 12.15 31.91
C ALA A 408 1.31 13.54 32.50
N ALA A 409 2.29 13.91 33.33
CA ALA A 409 2.41 15.23 33.92
C ALA A 409 2.46 16.32 32.82
N LEU A 410 1.72 17.39 33.05
CA LEU A 410 1.63 18.53 32.13
C LEU A 410 2.91 19.39 32.23
N ARG A 411 3.40 19.85 31.10
CA ARG A 411 4.61 20.67 31.02
C ARG A 411 4.27 22.15 31.12
N PRO A 412 4.93 22.91 31.98
CA PRO A 412 4.77 24.36 32.03
C PRO A 412 5.10 25.06 30.70
N GLY A 413 4.42 26.14 30.42
CA GLY A 413 4.59 26.94 29.18
C GLY A 413 3.97 26.29 27.93
N ARG A 414 3.01 25.36 28.10
CA ARG A 414 2.33 24.73 27.00
C ARG A 414 0.82 24.86 27.09
N ASP A 415 0.25 24.91 25.90
CA ASP A 415 -1.21 24.88 25.69
C ASP A 415 -1.67 23.44 25.51
N TYR A 416 -2.77 23.09 26.15
CA TYR A 416 -3.37 21.77 26.12
C TYR A 416 -4.82 21.80 25.75
N THR A 417 -5.25 20.79 25.00
CA THR A 417 -6.65 20.46 24.80
C THR A 417 -6.89 19.04 25.27
N ALA A 418 -7.85 18.85 26.19
CA ALA A 418 -8.31 17.56 26.61
C ALA A 418 -9.67 17.28 25.99
N LEU A 419 -9.83 16.10 25.39
CA LEU A 419 -11.05 15.65 24.72
C LEU A 419 -11.64 14.46 25.47
N LEU A 420 -12.83 14.64 26.04
CA LEU A 420 -13.63 13.53 26.50
C LEU A 420 -14.45 13.00 25.34
N ARG A 421 -14.16 11.79 24.87
CA ARG A 421 -14.75 11.17 23.69
C ARG A 421 -15.59 9.95 24.07
N LEU A 422 -16.83 9.90 23.59
CA LEU A 422 -17.69 8.73 23.62
C LEU A 422 -17.78 8.14 22.21
N VAL A 423 -17.49 6.83 22.07
CA VAL A 423 -17.57 6.11 20.80
C VAL A 423 -18.79 5.20 20.81
N ARG A 424 -19.60 5.28 19.77
CA ARG A 424 -20.73 4.37 19.53
C ARG A 424 -20.54 3.70 18.18
N LEU A 425 -20.48 2.37 18.18
CA LEU A 425 -20.28 1.57 16.98
C LEU A 425 -21.62 1.02 16.51
N GLY A 426 -22.01 1.33 15.27
CA GLY A 426 -23.13 0.73 14.56
C GLY A 426 -22.65 -0.13 13.38
N PRO A 427 -23.54 -0.90 12.73
CA PRO A 427 -23.15 -1.82 11.63
C PRO A 427 -22.51 -1.12 10.42
N GLN A 428 -22.95 0.10 10.10
CA GLN A 428 -22.45 0.90 8.96
C GLN A 428 -22.02 2.31 9.36
N ALA A 429 -22.14 2.65 10.64
CA ALA A 429 -21.87 3.99 11.13
C ALA A 429 -21.12 3.94 12.46
N GLU A 430 -20.12 4.77 12.59
CA GLU A 430 -19.45 5.06 13.85
C GLU A 430 -19.82 6.49 14.27
N LYS A 431 -20.32 6.66 15.50
CA LYS A 431 -20.64 7.97 16.05
C LYS A 431 -19.67 8.31 17.18
N PHE A 432 -19.12 9.49 17.07
CA PHE A 432 -18.20 10.05 18.05
C PHE A 432 -18.84 11.32 18.63
N THR A 433 -18.94 11.40 19.94
CA THR A 433 -19.37 12.62 20.62
C THR A 433 -18.23 13.06 21.54
N CYS A 434 -17.78 14.29 21.37
CA CYS A 434 -16.66 14.84 22.13
C CYS A 434 -17.07 16.10 22.88
N VAL A 435 -16.52 16.25 24.06
CA VAL A 435 -16.48 17.50 24.81
C VAL A 435 -15.04 17.92 24.95
N CYS A 436 -14.70 19.15 24.51
CA CYS A 436 -13.34 19.64 24.60
C CYS A 436 -13.16 20.61 25.76
N TYR A 437 -11.97 20.55 26.35
CA TYR A 437 -11.50 21.43 27.40
C TYR A 437 -10.16 22.02 26.96
N SER A 438 -9.99 23.35 27.09
CA SER A 438 -8.75 24.03 26.73
C SER A 438 -8.16 24.77 27.92
N PHE A 439 -6.87 24.71 28.07
CA PHE A 439 -6.14 25.40 29.14
C PHE A 439 -4.65 25.56 28.78
N SER A 440 -4.01 26.55 29.41
CA SER A 440 -2.60 26.82 29.26
C SER A 440 -1.94 26.62 30.64
N VAL A 441 -0.86 25.86 30.67
CA VAL A 441 -0.06 25.69 31.89
C VAL A 441 0.98 26.78 31.90
N GLU A 442 0.82 27.79 32.77
CA GLU A 442 1.76 28.92 32.87
C GLU A 442 3.17 28.44 33.26
N GLN A 443 4.19 29.12 32.73
CA GLN A 443 5.54 28.94 33.25
C GLN A 443 5.60 29.42 34.69
N THR A 444 5.92 28.51 35.62
CA THR A 444 6.28 28.94 36.96
C THR A 444 7.48 29.88 36.82
N ALA A 445 7.28 31.18 37.18
CA ALA A 445 8.34 32.15 37.17
C ALA A 445 9.50 31.56 38.00
N GLY A 446 10.54 31.17 37.31
CA GLY A 446 11.63 30.40 37.93
C GLY A 446 12.23 31.17 39.08
N HIS A 447 12.71 30.46 40.07
CA HIS A 447 13.44 30.94 41.26
C HIS A 447 14.60 31.92 40.97
N TRP A 448 14.83 32.22 39.69
CA TRP A 448 15.86 33.14 39.21
C TRP A 448 15.68 34.56 39.73
N HIS A 449 14.43 35.07 39.92
CA HIS A 449 14.20 36.38 40.47
C HIS A 449 14.66 36.48 41.93
N GLY A 450 14.41 35.43 42.73
CA GLY A 450 14.90 35.37 44.11
C GLY A 450 16.42 35.28 44.17
N ILE A 451 17.05 34.50 43.31
CA ILE A 451 18.50 34.37 43.23
C ILE A 451 19.15 35.68 42.75
N VAL A 452 18.59 36.33 41.72
CA VAL A 452 19.08 37.61 41.21
C VAL A 452 18.95 38.71 42.27
N ILE A 453 17.79 38.81 42.94
CA ILE A 453 17.61 39.77 44.03
C ILE A 453 18.60 39.50 45.18
N GLY A 454 18.78 38.23 45.57
CA GLY A 454 19.76 37.83 46.60
C GLY A 454 21.20 38.22 46.23
N LEU A 455 21.60 37.98 44.97
CA LEU A 455 22.93 38.37 44.47
C LEU A 455 23.11 39.88 44.41
N VAL A 456 22.11 40.64 43.99
CA VAL A 456 22.14 42.10 43.97
C VAL A 456 22.28 42.67 45.40
N VAL A 457 21.51 42.16 46.37
CA VAL A 457 21.59 42.56 47.76
C VAL A 457 22.98 42.24 48.33
N LEU A 458 23.50 41.05 48.07
CA LEU A 458 24.87 40.68 48.52
C LEU A 458 25.89 41.58 47.89
N LEU A 459 25.81 41.95 46.65
CA LEU A 459 26.73 42.83 45.94
C LEU A 459 26.72 44.26 46.57
N VAL A 460 25.51 44.77 46.85
CA VAL A 460 25.32 46.06 47.50
C VAL A 460 25.95 46.06 48.90
N VAL A 461 25.76 45.02 49.71
CA VAL A 461 26.35 44.87 51.05
C VAL A 461 27.87 44.84 50.96
N LEU A 462 28.43 44.10 50.00
CA LEU A 462 29.89 44.06 49.78
C LEU A 462 30.46 45.42 49.38
N LEU A 463 29.76 46.16 48.51
CA LEU A 463 30.18 47.53 48.12
C LEU A 463 30.13 48.47 49.29
N VAL A 464 29.08 48.44 50.10
CA VAL A 464 29.01 49.27 51.35
C VAL A 464 30.15 48.94 52.35
N ALA A 465 30.41 47.65 52.57
CA ALA A 465 31.52 47.20 53.40
C ALA A 465 32.86 47.64 52.83
N ALA A 466 33.09 47.59 51.53
CA ALA A 466 34.30 48.06 50.87
C ALA A 466 34.49 49.56 51.05
N VAL A 467 33.42 50.35 50.92
CA VAL A 467 33.45 51.82 51.14
C VAL A 467 33.75 52.14 52.59
N ILE A 468 33.10 51.45 53.52
CA ILE A 468 33.40 51.63 54.96
C ILE A 468 34.85 51.29 55.24
N LEU A 469 35.38 50.20 54.76
CA LEU A 469 36.78 49.80 54.95
C LEU A 469 37.72 50.82 54.33
N TRP A 470 37.42 51.33 53.15
CA TRP A 470 38.21 52.39 52.51
C TRP A 470 38.19 53.65 53.31
N LEU A 471 37.04 54.08 53.85
CA LEU A 471 36.96 55.26 54.74
C LEU A 471 37.76 55.08 56.05
N VAL A 472 37.73 53.89 56.66
CA VAL A 472 38.48 53.57 57.83
C VAL A 472 40.00 53.61 57.53
N LEU A 473 40.41 53.00 56.43
CA LEU A 473 41.80 52.97 56.00
C LEU A 473 42.35 54.40 55.66
N SER A 474 41.49 55.18 54.96
CA SER A 474 41.83 56.57 54.60
C SER A 474 41.94 57.49 55.85
N ARG A 475 41.09 57.26 56.89
CA ARG A 475 41.24 57.94 58.15
C ARG A 475 42.50 57.51 58.88
N LYS A 476 42.89 56.24 58.91
CA LYS A 476 44.14 55.77 59.49
C LYS A 476 45.35 56.35 58.78
N ARG A 477 45.34 56.56 57.49
CA ARG A 477 46.46 57.24 56.77
C ARG A 477 46.59 58.69 57.10
N LYS A 478 45.55 59.42 57.56
CA LYS A 478 45.65 60.83 58.04
C LYS A 478 46.20 60.96 59.42
N TYR A 479 46.32 59.86 60.21
CA TYR A 479 46.85 59.88 61.59
C TYR A 479 48.26 59.30 61.72
N LEU A 480 49.02 59.03 60.69
CA LEU A 480 50.43 58.70 60.75
C LEU A 480 51.24 60.05 60.77
N PRO A 481 51.92 60.40 61.85
CA PRO A 481 52.78 61.59 61.85
C PRO A 481 54.01 61.34 60.99
N ASN A 482 54.30 62.38 60.20
CA ASN A 482 55.51 62.51 59.39
C ASN A 482 56.73 62.49 60.33
N LYS A 483 57.45 61.37 60.39
CA LYS A 483 58.81 61.42 61.02
C LYS A 483 59.77 62.03 60.02
N THR A 484 60.05 63.30 60.21
CA THR A 484 61.10 64.05 59.56
C THR A 484 62.44 63.35 59.71
N LYS A 485 63.19 63.33 58.64
CA LYS A 485 64.63 63.15 58.59
C LYS A 485 65.29 64.30 59.34
N GLU A 486 66.15 64.00 60.26
CA GLU A 486 67.32 64.84 60.64
C GLU A 486 68.53 63.91 60.78
N ASP A 487 69.52 64.28 59.97
CA ASP A 487 70.99 64.31 60.13
C ASP A 487 71.80 63.03 60.39
N ASN A 488 72.65 62.63 59.53
CA ASN A 488 74.06 62.84 59.21
C ASN A 488 74.49 61.92 58.10
#